data_fe53849f53c824382277df07c040a42f
#
_entry.id   fe53849f53c824382277df07c040a42f
#
_cell.length_a   1.000
_cell.length_b   1.000
_cell.length_c   1.000
_cell.angle_alpha   90.00
_cell.angle_beta   90.00
_cell.angle_gamma   90.00
#
_symmetry.space_group_name_H-M   'P 1'
#
loop_
_entity.id
_entity.type
_entity.pdbx_description
1 polymer ?
#
loop_
_entity_poly.entity_id
_entity_poly.type
_entity_poly.pdbx_seq_one_letter_code
_entity_poly.pdbx_strand_id
1 'polypeptide(L)'
;MKFKITLLLTLITNIIFAQVDVPAKYWIEDSNFEEKINAHHAFGDDDKLPIVVEFWASFNAANCFADWNKIENAVYYRVDISKAPNIKKEYRIRMAPTIILFKGGVKEDMWKAGLDLMLPTDLNEIQEAINEVNTASRF
;
A
#
# COMPACT_ATOMS: atom_id res chain seq x y z
N MET A 1 6.40 45.62 -24.32
CA MET A 1 6.66 45.27 -22.91
C MET A 1 5.56 44.43 -22.24
N LYS A 2 4.54 44.05 -22.95
CA LYS A 2 3.43 43.23 -22.39
C LYS A 2 3.66 41.71 -22.51
N PHE A 3 4.75 41.25 -23.12
CA PHE A 3 5.00 39.84 -23.39
C PHE A 3 5.81 39.11 -22.31
N LYS A 4 6.37 39.83 -21.32
CA LYS A 4 7.21 39.21 -20.29
C LYS A 4 6.46 38.64 -19.10
N ILE A 5 5.18 39.00 -18.93
CA ILE A 5 4.34 38.56 -17.81
C ILE A 5 3.66 37.25 -18.11
N THR A 6 3.39 36.96 -19.38
CA THR A 6 2.68 35.75 -19.80
C THR A 6 3.57 34.50 -19.71
N LEU A 7 4.87 34.65 -19.83
CA LEU A 7 5.81 33.53 -19.76
C LEU A 7 6.06 33.06 -18.31
N LEU A 8 5.86 33.93 -17.34
CA LEU A 8 6.06 33.61 -15.92
C LEU A 8 4.85 32.84 -15.35
N LEU A 9 3.67 33.05 -15.91
CA LEU A 9 2.45 32.40 -15.43
C LEU A 9 2.33 30.95 -15.88
N THR A 10 2.98 30.61 -16.98
CA THR A 10 2.97 29.23 -17.51
C THR A 10 3.97 28.30 -16.81
N LEU A 11 4.91 28.85 -16.06
CA LEU A 11 5.89 28.05 -15.32
C LEU A 11 5.39 27.56 -13.95
N ILE A 12 4.29 28.13 -13.46
CA ILE A 12 3.75 27.82 -12.13
C ILE A 12 2.75 26.65 -12.17
N THR A 13 2.25 26.32 -13.36
CA THR A 13 1.23 25.24 -13.50
C THR A 13 1.78 23.85 -13.67
N ASN A 14 3.10 23.67 -13.65
CA ASN A 14 3.73 22.35 -13.79
C ASN A 14 4.29 21.79 -12.49
N ILE A 15 3.81 22.24 -11.33
CA ILE A 15 3.90 21.43 -10.12
C ILE A 15 2.77 20.41 -10.20
N ILE A 16 2.83 19.56 -11.20
CA ILE A 16 2.10 18.30 -11.19
C ILE A 16 2.76 17.54 -10.04
N PHE A 17 2.01 17.37 -8.96
CA PHE A 17 2.34 16.37 -7.97
C PHE A 17 2.63 15.09 -8.74
N ALA A 18 3.89 14.69 -8.79
CA ALA A 18 4.24 13.37 -9.25
C ALA A 18 3.63 12.41 -8.23
N GLN A 19 2.38 12.02 -8.46
CA GLN A 19 1.80 10.88 -7.79
C GLN A 19 2.76 9.74 -8.05
N VAL A 20 3.21 9.09 -6.99
CA VAL A 20 4.05 7.91 -7.13
C VAL A 20 3.15 6.85 -7.74
N ASP A 21 3.19 6.75 -9.06
CA ASP A 21 2.40 5.79 -9.80
C ASP A 21 2.87 4.37 -9.45
N VAL A 22 1.98 3.65 -8.78
CA VAL A 22 2.20 2.23 -8.50
C VAL A 22 1.86 1.45 -9.77
N PRO A 23 2.81 0.66 -10.32
CA PRO A 23 2.56 -0.13 -11.51
C PRO A 23 1.36 -1.07 -11.37
N ALA A 24 0.69 -1.36 -12.49
CA ALA A 24 -0.52 -2.17 -12.53
C ALA A 24 -0.38 -3.55 -11.87
N LYS A 25 0.81 -4.16 -11.93
CA LYS A 25 1.08 -5.48 -11.33
C LYS A 25 0.94 -5.55 -9.81
N TYR A 26 1.00 -4.39 -9.14
CA TYR A 26 0.86 -4.30 -7.67
C TYR A 26 -0.57 -4.06 -7.22
N TRP A 27 -1.49 -3.76 -8.15
CA TRP A 27 -2.90 -3.56 -7.85
C TRP A 27 -3.64 -4.88 -7.88
N ILE A 28 -4.40 -5.15 -6.83
CA ILE A 28 -5.26 -6.33 -6.72
C ILE A 28 -6.71 -5.93 -6.48
N GLU A 29 -7.63 -6.82 -6.81
CA GLU A 29 -9.08 -6.62 -6.78
C GLU A 29 -9.77 -7.73 -6.00
N ASP A 30 -11.09 -7.60 -5.80
CA ASP A 30 -11.89 -8.64 -5.16
C ASP A 30 -11.68 -10.03 -5.78
N SER A 31 -11.56 -10.09 -7.11
CA SER A 31 -11.48 -11.37 -7.85
C SER A 31 -10.19 -12.14 -7.64
N ASN A 32 -9.09 -11.46 -7.28
CA ASN A 32 -7.77 -12.10 -7.15
C ASN A 32 -7.13 -11.91 -5.77
N PHE A 33 -7.81 -11.27 -4.84
CA PHE A 33 -7.26 -10.94 -3.53
C PHE A 33 -6.81 -12.20 -2.76
N GLU A 34 -7.70 -13.19 -2.59
CA GLU A 34 -7.39 -14.41 -1.84
C GLU A 34 -6.23 -15.18 -2.47
N GLU A 35 -6.21 -15.28 -3.79
CA GLU A 35 -5.12 -15.89 -4.51
C GLU A 35 -3.79 -15.18 -4.24
N LYS A 36 -3.80 -13.84 -4.30
CA LYS A 36 -2.58 -13.04 -4.15
C LYS A 36 -2.01 -13.07 -2.75
N ILE A 37 -2.83 -12.99 -1.71
CA ILE A 37 -2.33 -13.04 -0.33
C ILE A 37 -1.84 -14.42 0.08
N ASN A 38 -2.20 -15.46 -0.65
CA ASN A 38 -1.78 -16.85 -0.41
C ASN A 38 -0.72 -17.37 -1.37
N ALA A 39 -0.46 -16.67 -2.49
CA ALA A 39 0.27 -17.23 -3.64
C ALA A 39 1.81 -17.17 -3.53
N HIS A 40 2.36 -16.47 -2.59
CA HIS A 40 3.81 -16.30 -2.51
C HIS A 40 4.46 -17.43 -1.74
N HIS A 41 4.51 -18.58 -2.43
CA HIS A 41 5.33 -19.70 -2.06
C HIS A 41 6.64 -19.63 -2.86
N ALA A 42 7.76 -19.48 -2.22
CA ALA A 42 8.98 -19.97 -2.79
C ALA A 42 8.83 -21.50 -2.94
N PHE A 43 9.27 -22.04 -4.05
CA PHE A 43 9.14 -23.45 -4.39
C PHE A 43 9.49 -24.37 -3.22
N GLY A 44 8.48 -25.06 -2.69
CA GLY A 44 8.68 -26.15 -1.73
C GLY A 44 9.03 -25.74 -0.30
N ASP A 45 9.05 -24.46 0.01
CA ASP A 45 9.44 -23.97 1.32
C ASP A 45 8.27 -23.46 2.14
N ASP A 46 8.34 -23.74 3.43
CA ASP A 46 7.50 -23.11 4.46
C ASP A 46 7.75 -21.60 4.59
N ASP A 47 8.72 -21.08 3.86
CA ASP A 47 9.13 -19.67 3.85
C ASP A 47 8.28 -18.85 2.85
N LYS A 48 7.01 -18.70 3.16
CA LYS A 48 6.16 -17.74 2.46
C LYS A 48 6.58 -16.33 2.84
N LEU A 49 6.82 -15.48 1.84
CA LEU A 49 7.06 -14.07 2.11
C LEU A 49 5.79 -13.43 2.71
N PRO A 50 5.94 -12.56 3.71
CA PRO A 50 4.84 -11.72 4.17
C PRO A 50 4.33 -10.83 3.04
N ILE A 51 3.06 -10.45 3.13
CA ILE A 51 2.43 -9.59 2.14
C ILE A 51 1.89 -8.35 2.84
N VAL A 52 2.31 -7.19 2.35
CA VAL A 52 1.82 -5.89 2.80
C VAL A 52 0.75 -5.43 1.81
N VAL A 53 -0.47 -5.25 2.27
CA VAL A 53 -1.57 -4.74 1.46
C VAL A 53 -1.95 -3.35 1.94
N GLU A 54 -1.86 -2.37 1.05
CA GLU A 54 -2.38 -1.03 1.30
C GLU A 54 -3.77 -0.89 0.68
N PHE A 55 -4.76 -0.59 1.51
CA PHE A 55 -6.11 -0.24 1.08
C PHE A 55 -6.15 1.27 0.83
N TRP A 56 -6.25 1.62 -0.42
CA TRP A 56 -6.09 2.96 -0.95
C TRP A 56 -7.43 3.53 -1.42
N ALA A 57 -7.58 4.86 -1.32
CA ALA A 57 -8.71 5.58 -1.88
C ALA A 57 -8.24 6.83 -2.60
N SER A 58 -8.85 7.13 -3.75
CA SER A 58 -8.49 8.28 -4.56
C SER A 58 -8.67 9.62 -3.86
N PHE A 59 -9.67 9.73 -2.98
CA PHE A 59 -9.93 10.97 -2.24
C PHE A 59 -8.80 11.34 -1.26
N ASN A 60 -7.99 10.37 -0.85
CA ASN A 60 -6.87 10.57 0.07
C ASN A 60 -5.53 10.08 -0.50
N ALA A 61 -5.38 10.11 -1.81
CA ALA A 61 -4.19 9.63 -2.51
C ALA A 61 -2.90 10.35 -2.06
N ALA A 62 -2.99 11.61 -1.65
CA ALA A 62 -1.84 12.38 -1.16
C ALA A 62 -1.20 11.79 0.10
N ASN A 63 -1.96 11.07 0.91
CA ASN A 63 -1.50 10.45 2.16
C ASN A 63 -1.24 8.93 2.00
N CYS A 64 -1.12 8.43 0.78
CA CYS A 64 -0.76 7.04 0.53
C CYS A 64 0.64 6.71 1.06
N PHE A 65 0.91 5.41 1.23
CA PHE A 65 2.24 4.94 1.63
C PHE A 65 3.21 5.07 0.45
N ALA A 66 3.98 6.16 0.43
CA ALA A 66 4.87 6.50 -0.67
C ALA A 66 6.12 5.60 -0.74
N ASP A 67 6.54 5.01 0.38
CA ASP A 67 7.74 4.18 0.49
C ASP A 67 7.51 2.70 0.17
N TRP A 68 6.40 2.39 -0.50
CA TRP A 68 6.02 1.02 -0.85
C TRP A 68 7.12 0.24 -1.58
N ASN A 69 7.93 0.92 -2.42
CA ASN A 69 9.00 0.31 -3.20
C ASN A 69 10.31 0.11 -2.41
N LYS A 70 10.34 0.57 -1.17
CA LYS A 70 11.49 0.40 -0.25
C LYS A 70 11.33 -0.76 0.73
N ILE A 71 10.17 -1.41 0.71
CA ILE A 71 9.91 -2.60 1.53
C ILE A 71 10.82 -3.74 1.08
N GLU A 72 11.47 -4.40 2.05
CA GLU A 72 12.34 -5.55 1.82
C GLU A 72 11.76 -6.82 2.47
N ASN A 73 12.01 -7.96 1.86
CA ASN A 73 11.61 -9.29 2.36
C ASN A 73 10.10 -9.46 2.56
N ALA A 74 9.32 -8.76 1.77
CA ALA A 74 7.86 -8.86 1.69
C ALA A 74 7.40 -8.47 0.30
N VAL A 75 6.19 -8.84 -0.04
CA VAL A 75 5.52 -8.42 -1.28
C VAL A 75 4.53 -7.32 -0.94
N TYR A 76 4.45 -6.29 -1.78
CA TYR A 76 3.51 -5.19 -1.63
C TYR A 76 2.41 -5.27 -2.68
N TYR A 77 1.17 -5.07 -2.23
CA TYR A 77 0.02 -4.86 -3.09
C TYR A 77 -0.79 -3.66 -2.65
N ARG A 78 -1.53 -3.09 -3.58
CA ARG A 78 -2.46 -1.99 -3.34
C ARG A 78 -3.86 -2.37 -3.82
N VAL A 79 -4.87 -2.00 -3.04
CA VAL A 79 -6.28 -2.21 -3.36
C VAL A 79 -6.98 -0.86 -3.41
N ASP A 80 -7.65 -0.57 -4.52
CA ASP A 80 -8.58 0.55 -4.59
C ASP A 80 -9.90 0.11 -3.94
N ILE A 81 -10.21 0.67 -2.77
CA ILE A 81 -11.39 0.27 -1.99
C ILE A 81 -12.71 0.56 -2.71
N SER A 82 -12.72 1.50 -3.66
CA SER A 82 -13.91 1.79 -4.47
C SER A 82 -14.21 0.69 -5.50
N LYS A 83 -13.20 -0.12 -5.82
CA LYS A 83 -13.29 -1.23 -6.78
C LYS A 83 -13.27 -2.62 -6.12
N ALA A 84 -13.19 -2.67 -4.79
CA ALA A 84 -13.10 -3.91 -4.03
C ALA A 84 -14.10 -3.94 -2.87
N PRO A 85 -15.41 -3.87 -3.15
CA PRO A 85 -16.43 -3.77 -2.11
C PRO A 85 -16.50 -4.98 -1.19
N ASN A 86 -16.21 -6.18 -1.69
CA ASN A 86 -16.24 -7.40 -0.90
C ASN A 86 -15.10 -7.46 0.09
N ILE A 87 -13.89 -7.17 -0.35
CA ILE A 87 -12.69 -7.14 0.51
C ILE A 87 -12.78 -5.99 1.52
N LYS A 88 -13.25 -4.83 1.10
CA LYS A 88 -13.52 -3.71 2.00
C LYS A 88 -14.44 -4.13 3.15
N LYS A 89 -15.50 -4.87 2.86
CA LYS A 89 -16.45 -5.37 3.85
C LYS A 89 -15.85 -6.46 4.73
N GLU A 90 -15.18 -7.43 4.14
CA GLU A 90 -14.57 -8.57 4.85
C GLU A 90 -13.56 -8.12 5.90
N TYR A 91 -12.67 -7.21 5.55
CA TYR A 91 -11.66 -6.68 6.46
C TYR A 91 -12.10 -5.42 7.20
N ARG A 92 -13.35 -5.00 7.03
CA ARG A 92 -13.94 -3.82 7.69
C ARG A 92 -13.13 -2.55 7.49
N ILE A 93 -12.68 -2.32 6.26
CA ILE A 93 -11.89 -1.16 5.91
C ILE A 93 -12.79 0.09 5.89
N ARG A 94 -12.58 0.99 6.84
CA ARG A 94 -13.35 2.23 6.98
C ARG A 94 -12.51 3.48 6.71
N MET A 95 -11.20 3.35 6.80
CA MET A 95 -10.24 4.43 6.60
C MET A 95 -9.26 4.07 5.51
N ALA A 96 -8.84 5.05 4.73
CA ALA A 96 -7.78 4.90 3.74
C ALA A 96 -6.76 6.03 3.91
N PRO A 97 -5.47 5.74 3.97
CA PRO A 97 -4.88 4.41 3.82
C PRO A 97 -5.05 3.51 5.06
N THR A 98 -5.22 2.24 4.82
CA THR A 98 -5.10 1.19 5.83
C THR A 98 -4.12 0.16 5.30
N ILE A 99 -3.13 -0.23 6.10
CA ILE A 99 -2.14 -1.25 5.73
C ILE A 99 -2.36 -2.48 6.60
N ILE A 100 -2.43 -3.65 5.98
CA ILE A 100 -2.47 -4.93 6.66
C ILE A 100 -1.26 -5.76 6.24
N LEU A 101 -0.56 -6.31 7.22
CA LEU A 101 0.50 -7.29 7.03
C LEU A 101 -0.09 -8.69 7.16
N PHE A 102 0.06 -9.50 6.09
CA PHE A 102 -0.36 -10.89 6.06
C PHE A 102 0.84 -11.84 6.04
N LYS A 103 0.66 -13.00 6.65
CA LYS A 103 1.57 -14.15 6.52
C LYS A 103 0.74 -15.40 6.31
N GLY A 104 0.92 -16.07 5.17
CA GLY A 104 0.15 -17.26 4.83
C GLY A 104 -1.36 -17.02 4.81
N GLY A 105 -1.81 -15.85 4.37
CA GLY A 105 -3.21 -15.46 4.35
C GLY A 105 -3.77 -15.00 5.71
N VAL A 106 -2.98 -15.03 6.76
CA VAL A 106 -3.39 -14.62 8.11
C VAL A 106 -2.93 -13.21 8.41
N LYS A 107 -3.82 -12.38 8.94
CA LYS A 107 -3.50 -11.02 9.37
C LYS A 107 -2.59 -11.05 10.60
N GLU A 108 -1.42 -10.44 10.48
CA GLU A 108 -0.41 -10.36 11.55
C GLU A 108 -0.39 -8.97 12.20
N ASP A 109 -0.57 -7.92 11.43
CA ASP A 109 -0.57 -6.55 11.93
C ASP A 109 -1.41 -5.64 11.04
N MET A 110 -1.79 -4.47 11.57
CA MET A 110 -2.65 -3.53 10.87
C MET A 110 -2.38 -2.09 11.32
N TRP A 111 -2.29 -1.18 10.37
CA TRP A 111 -2.20 0.27 10.60
C TRP A 111 -3.28 0.96 9.78
N LYS A 112 -4.09 1.76 10.42
CA LYS A 112 -5.18 2.49 9.76
C LYS A 112 -5.08 3.98 10.01
N ALA A 113 -5.38 4.77 8.99
CA ALA A 113 -5.41 6.22 9.10
C ALA A 113 -6.36 6.67 10.21
N GLY A 114 -5.94 7.71 10.93
CA GLY A 114 -6.75 8.35 11.95
C GLY A 114 -7.75 9.35 11.35
N LEU A 115 -8.38 10.13 12.24
CA LEU A 115 -9.31 11.19 11.83
C LEU A 115 -8.64 12.30 11.01
N ASP A 116 -7.33 12.45 11.13
CA ASP A 116 -6.51 13.35 10.34
C ASP A 116 -6.22 12.80 8.91
N LEU A 117 -6.71 11.60 8.59
CA LEU A 117 -6.50 10.89 7.33
C LEU A 117 -5.02 10.55 7.06
N MET A 118 -4.18 10.57 8.08
CA MET A 118 -2.77 10.22 7.97
C MET A 118 -2.50 8.82 8.52
N LEU A 119 -1.61 8.09 7.86
CA LEU A 119 -1.16 6.79 8.32
C LEU A 119 -0.30 6.94 9.59
N PRO A 120 -0.62 6.25 10.70
CA PRO A 120 0.10 6.40 11.97
C PRO A 120 1.37 5.55 12.06
N THR A 121 2.01 5.29 10.94
CA THR A 121 3.21 4.47 10.85
C THR A 121 4.12 4.96 9.73
N ASP A 122 5.32 4.44 9.67
CA ASP A 122 6.30 4.72 8.64
C ASP A 122 6.96 3.43 8.11
N LEU A 123 7.85 3.58 7.14
CA LEU A 123 8.60 2.46 6.56
C LEU A 123 9.36 1.65 7.63
N ASN A 124 9.98 2.32 8.60
CA ASN A 124 10.78 1.63 9.61
C ASN A 124 9.93 0.71 10.49
N GLU A 125 8.77 1.18 10.92
CA GLU A 125 7.85 0.39 11.74
C GLU A 125 7.29 -0.81 10.94
N ILE A 126 6.89 -0.59 9.71
CA ILE A 126 6.39 -1.67 8.83
C ILE A 126 7.50 -2.69 8.55
N GLN A 127 8.71 -2.23 8.25
CA GLN A 127 9.85 -3.11 8.00
C GLN A 127 10.22 -3.94 9.25
N GLU A 128 10.16 -3.34 10.42
CA GLU A 128 10.36 -4.03 11.68
C GLU A 128 9.33 -5.14 11.89
N ALA A 129 8.06 -4.85 11.65
CA ALA A 129 6.99 -5.86 11.74
C ALA A 129 7.18 -7.00 10.74
N ILE A 130 7.62 -6.71 9.53
CA ILE A 130 7.98 -7.71 8.51
C ILE A 130 9.11 -8.61 9.02
N ASN A 131 10.14 -8.01 9.56
CA ASN A 131 11.30 -8.74 10.07
C ASN A 131 10.93 -9.64 11.26
N GLU A 132 10.08 -9.19 12.15
CA GLU A 132 9.56 -9.97 13.27
C GLU A 132 8.78 -11.20 12.79
N VAL A 133 7.87 -11.02 11.84
CA VAL A 133 7.10 -12.11 11.25
C VAL A 133 8.01 -13.12 10.55
N ASN A 134 9.00 -12.66 9.80
CA ASN A 134 9.98 -13.52 9.14
C ASN A 134 10.85 -14.28 10.13
N THR A 135 11.19 -13.68 11.25
CA THR A 135 11.98 -14.34 12.30
C THR A 135 11.15 -15.38 13.05
N ALA A 136 9.91 -15.05 13.41
CA ALA A 136 9.00 -15.95 14.12
C ALA A 136 8.70 -17.24 13.34
N SER A 137 8.65 -17.18 12.00
CA SER A 137 8.36 -18.34 11.15
C SER A 137 9.50 -19.35 11.06
N ARG A 138 10.67 -19.05 11.61
CA ARG A 138 11.84 -19.96 11.65
C ARG A 138 11.90 -20.84 12.90
N PHE A 139 10.99 -20.62 13.79
CA PHE A 139 10.86 -21.40 15.01
C PHE A 139 9.52 -22.14 15.01
#